data_68001ae766907db3747081617d625fca
#
_entry.id   68001ae766907db3747081617d625fca
#
_cell.length_a   1.000
_cell.length_b   1.000
_cell.length_c   1.000
_cell.angle_alpha   90.00
_cell.angle_beta   90.00
_cell.angle_gamma   90.00
#
_symmetry.space_group_name_H-M   'P 1'
#
loop_
_entity.id
_entity.type
_entity.pdbx_description
1 polymer ?
#
loop_
_entity_poly.entity_id
_entity_poly.type
_entity_poly.pdbx_seq_one_letter_code
_entity_poly.pdbx_strand_id
1 'polypeptide(L)'
;MLELYHSGVTTCSKQVRQQLVEKGVPYVSRYVELWSYQNLEPAYLAMNPNGVVPTLVHDGVPIINSLAIMEYIEDVFPHPSLRPVDPVARAKQRHWSFVADEIHPSLANVTYNAVVAKRNKTIDRETVAAIAARMPVPERRERFLRSAGAGFSAHDISEAWERLDFVLGQFSDALTPGPWVCGADYSLGDIAMLAIVGRCRDLKPETVARRPVLADWLARSLARPAVQNTYATGTEEAPHRPSGIIKLRAAD
;
A
#
# COMPACT_ATOMS: atom_id res chain seq x y z
N MET A 1 18.22 -11.61 11.19
CA MET A 1 17.86 -10.18 11.43
C MET A 1 16.82 -9.79 10.38
N LEU A 2 15.74 -9.11 10.79
CA LEU A 2 14.66 -8.71 9.89
C LEU A 2 14.85 -7.25 9.48
N GLU A 3 14.86 -6.99 8.17
CA GLU A 3 14.98 -5.64 7.60
C GLU A 3 13.82 -5.40 6.65
N LEU A 4 13.16 -4.25 6.75
CA LEU A 4 12.07 -3.86 5.86
C LEU A 4 12.48 -2.64 5.04
N TYR A 5 12.63 -2.83 3.74
CA TYR A 5 12.82 -1.76 2.76
C TYR A 5 11.44 -1.25 2.34
N HIS A 6 11.13 0.01 2.66
CA HIS A 6 9.80 0.56 2.50
C HIS A 6 9.80 2.06 2.23
N SER A 7 8.66 2.56 1.77
CA SER A 7 8.35 4.00 1.76
C SER A 7 7.05 4.20 2.54
N GLY A 8 7.13 4.93 3.65
CA GLY A 8 6.08 4.99 4.67
C GLY A 8 4.68 5.38 4.20
N VAL A 9 4.58 6.11 3.09
CA VAL A 9 3.29 6.60 2.56
C VAL A 9 2.61 5.65 1.57
N THR A 10 3.30 4.58 1.13
CA THR A 10 2.73 3.66 0.15
C THR A 10 1.80 2.64 0.79
N THR A 11 0.72 2.27 0.08
CA THR A 11 -0.29 1.33 0.57
C THR A 11 0.33 -0.02 0.96
N CYS A 12 1.11 -0.62 0.07
CA CYS A 12 1.73 -1.92 0.32
C CYS A 12 2.74 -1.89 1.49
N SER A 13 3.52 -0.80 1.63
CA SER A 13 4.44 -0.68 2.78
C SER A 13 3.68 -0.52 4.10
N LYS A 14 2.56 0.20 4.10
CA LYS A 14 1.69 0.33 5.28
C LYS A 14 1.15 -1.02 5.75
N GLN A 15 0.75 -1.89 4.82
CA GLN A 15 0.26 -3.24 5.15
C GLN A 15 1.30 -4.04 5.94
N VAL A 16 2.52 -4.14 5.40
CA VAL A 16 3.59 -4.92 6.05
C VAL A 16 4.06 -4.29 7.35
N ARG A 17 4.25 -2.98 7.37
CA ARG A 17 4.65 -2.26 8.60
C ARG A 17 3.61 -2.42 9.70
N GLN A 18 2.33 -2.28 9.38
CA GLN A 18 1.25 -2.47 10.34
C GLN A 18 1.25 -3.88 10.90
N GLN A 19 1.38 -4.90 10.06
CA GLN A 19 1.45 -6.29 10.53
C GLN A 19 2.60 -6.51 11.51
N LEU A 20 3.81 -6.02 11.19
CA LEU A 20 4.96 -6.14 12.10
C LEU A 20 4.71 -5.47 13.44
N VAL A 21 4.06 -4.30 13.46
CA VAL A 21 3.71 -3.59 14.70
C VAL A 21 2.60 -4.30 15.45
N GLU A 22 1.54 -4.80 14.79
CA GLU A 22 0.47 -5.60 15.42
C GLU A 22 1.01 -6.87 16.11
N LYS A 23 2.05 -7.46 15.53
CA LYS A 23 2.70 -8.66 16.05
C LYS A 23 3.82 -8.37 17.06
N GLY A 24 4.18 -7.10 17.26
CA GLY A 24 5.32 -6.74 18.10
C GLY A 24 6.66 -7.28 17.60
N VAL A 25 6.79 -7.54 16.31
CA VAL A 25 8.02 -8.07 15.70
C VAL A 25 9.00 -6.93 15.42
N PRO A 26 10.18 -6.91 16.05
CA PRO A 26 11.19 -5.90 15.79
C PRO A 26 11.81 -6.08 14.40
N TYR A 27 12.05 -4.98 13.72
CA TYR A 27 12.70 -4.96 12.42
C TYR A 27 13.56 -3.70 12.25
N VAL A 28 14.55 -3.78 11.39
CA VAL A 28 15.32 -2.61 10.95
C VAL A 28 14.56 -1.93 9.82
N SER A 29 14.18 -0.68 10.03
CA SER A 29 13.54 0.16 9.01
C SER A 29 14.58 0.65 8.01
N ARG A 30 14.35 0.37 6.72
CA ARG A 30 15.18 0.81 5.59
C ARG A 30 14.32 1.66 4.67
N TYR A 31 14.35 2.96 4.88
CA TYR A 31 13.56 3.87 4.04
C TYR A 31 14.09 3.91 2.61
N VAL A 32 13.20 3.79 1.64
CA VAL A 32 13.49 3.88 0.21
C VAL A 32 12.84 5.13 -0.36
N GLU A 33 13.65 6.03 -0.89
CA GLU A 33 13.20 7.30 -1.43
C GLU A 33 12.68 7.14 -2.87
N LEU A 34 11.35 7.12 -3.01
CA LEU A 34 10.71 6.90 -4.31
C LEU A 34 10.78 8.12 -5.23
N TRP A 35 10.91 9.34 -4.68
CA TRP A 35 11.00 10.53 -5.50
C TRP A 35 12.36 10.71 -6.16
N SER A 36 13.42 10.16 -5.59
CA SER A 36 14.74 10.05 -6.22
C SER A 36 14.90 8.76 -7.02
N TYR A 37 13.85 7.91 -7.07
CA TYR A 37 13.87 6.62 -7.76
C TYR A 37 14.93 5.65 -7.22
N GLN A 38 15.21 5.71 -5.94
CA GLN A 38 16.15 4.81 -5.25
C GLN A 38 15.75 3.34 -5.41
N ASN A 39 14.45 3.06 -5.54
CA ASN A 39 13.90 1.73 -5.86
C ASN A 39 14.30 1.21 -7.25
N LEU A 40 14.87 2.02 -8.12
CA LEU A 40 15.36 1.65 -9.44
C LEU A 40 16.90 1.60 -9.51
N GLU A 41 17.60 1.75 -8.40
CA GLU A 41 19.03 1.58 -8.35
C GLU A 41 19.43 0.11 -8.43
N PRO A 42 20.58 -0.22 -9.06
CA PRO A 42 21.02 -1.61 -9.23
C PRO A 42 21.05 -2.41 -7.92
N ALA A 43 21.50 -1.80 -6.82
CA ALA A 43 21.53 -2.45 -5.51
C ALA A 43 20.13 -2.85 -5.00
N TYR A 44 19.11 -2.01 -5.22
CA TYR A 44 17.75 -2.34 -4.86
C TYR A 44 17.13 -3.37 -5.81
N LEU A 45 17.35 -3.22 -7.12
CA LEU A 45 16.85 -4.16 -8.14
C LEU A 45 17.41 -5.57 -7.96
N ALA A 46 18.61 -5.71 -7.42
CA ALA A 46 19.19 -7.01 -7.07
C ALA A 46 18.39 -7.74 -5.96
N MET A 47 17.74 -7.00 -5.04
CA MET A 47 16.87 -7.55 -4.00
C MET A 47 15.43 -7.72 -4.50
N ASN A 48 14.94 -6.77 -5.27
CA ASN A 48 13.57 -6.77 -5.80
C ASN A 48 13.58 -6.37 -7.27
N PRO A 49 13.60 -7.34 -8.18
CA PRO A 49 13.68 -7.09 -9.63
C PRO A 49 12.46 -6.35 -10.19
N ASN A 50 11.36 -6.24 -9.43
CA ASN A 50 10.20 -5.43 -9.81
C ASN A 50 10.38 -3.93 -9.55
N GLY A 51 11.45 -3.54 -8.82
CA GLY A 51 11.71 -2.14 -8.49
C GLY A 51 10.59 -1.47 -7.71
N VAL A 52 10.02 -2.16 -6.72
CA VAL A 52 8.89 -1.67 -5.91
C VAL A 52 9.12 -1.92 -4.43
N VAL A 53 8.41 -1.17 -3.60
CA VAL A 53 8.37 -1.38 -2.14
C VAL A 53 7.01 -1.97 -1.72
N PRO A 54 6.98 -2.76 -0.64
CA PRO A 54 8.07 -3.15 0.24
C PRO A 54 8.90 -4.35 -0.27
N THR A 55 10.10 -4.50 0.31
CA THR A 55 10.90 -5.72 0.27
C THR A 55 11.28 -6.06 1.71
N LEU A 56 10.99 -7.26 2.16
CA LEU A 56 11.45 -7.79 3.44
C LEU A 56 12.72 -8.58 3.21
N VAL A 57 13.73 -8.35 4.03
CA VAL A 57 14.95 -9.18 4.02
C VAL A 57 15.06 -9.87 5.38
N HIS A 58 15.08 -11.19 5.38
CA HIS A 58 15.26 -11.99 6.60
C HIS A 58 16.54 -12.82 6.48
N ASP A 59 17.52 -12.52 7.35
CA ASP A 59 18.84 -13.15 7.34
C ASP A 59 19.50 -13.19 5.96
N GLY A 60 19.42 -12.06 5.24
CA GLY A 60 19.98 -11.87 3.90
C GLY A 60 19.11 -12.38 2.75
N VAL A 61 17.98 -13.03 3.01
CA VAL A 61 17.07 -13.56 1.97
C VAL A 61 15.96 -12.54 1.70
N PRO A 62 15.85 -11.97 0.48
CA PRO A 62 14.79 -11.06 0.13
C PRO A 62 13.47 -11.78 -0.15
N ILE A 63 12.37 -11.22 0.39
CA ILE A 63 11.00 -11.65 0.17
C ILE A 63 10.26 -10.44 -0.41
N ILE A 64 9.62 -10.64 -1.55
CA ILE A 64 8.96 -9.58 -2.32
C ILE A 64 7.46 -9.85 -2.45
N ASN A 65 6.68 -8.84 -2.81
CA ASN A 65 5.23 -8.79 -2.82
C ASN A 65 4.63 -8.71 -1.40
N SER A 66 3.83 -7.68 -1.14
CA SER A 66 3.30 -7.39 0.20
C SER A 66 2.45 -8.54 0.76
N LEU A 67 1.68 -9.25 -0.07
CA LEU A 67 0.87 -10.38 0.40
C LEU A 67 1.74 -11.57 0.78
N ALA A 68 2.73 -11.91 -0.06
CA ALA A 68 3.68 -12.97 0.24
C ALA A 68 4.49 -12.66 1.52
N ILE A 69 4.90 -11.40 1.70
CA ILE A 69 5.56 -10.94 2.91
C ILE A 69 4.64 -11.11 4.13
N MET A 70 3.37 -10.73 4.00
CA MET A 70 2.40 -10.83 5.11
C MET A 70 2.15 -12.29 5.50
N GLU A 71 2.00 -13.20 4.55
CA GLU A 71 1.86 -14.64 4.83
C GLU A 71 3.14 -15.21 5.45
N TYR A 72 4.33 -14.83 4.94
CA TYR A 72 5.61 -15.23 5.51
C TYR A 72 5.77 -14.80 6.97
N ILE A 73 5.39 -13.57 7.30
CA ILE A 73 5.45 -13.07 8.68
C ILE A 73 4.53 -13.89 9.59
N GLU A 74 3.34 -14.32 9.12
CA GLU A 74 2.46 -15.21 9.90
C GLU A 74 3.07 -16.60 10.12
N ASP A 75 3.78 -17.12 9.14
CA ASP A 75 4.40 -18.45 9.24
C ASP A 75 5.60 -18.45 10.20
N VAL A 76 6.43 -17.40 10.16
CA VAL A 76 7.66 -17.30 10.97
C VAL A 76 7.36 -16.78 12.38
N PHE A 77 6.40 -15.90 12.52
CA PHE A 77 6.00 -15.28 13.80
C PHE A 77 4.50 -15.53 14.06
N PRO A 78 4.10 -16.75 14.44
CA PRO A 78 2.68 -17.13 14.51
C PRO A 78 1.89 -16.40 15.61
N HIS A 79 2.55 -15.76 16.58
CA HIS A 79 1.88 -15.12 17.71
C HIS A 79 2.24 -13.63 17.84
N PRO A 80 1.23 -12.74 18.14
CA PRO A 80 -0.22 -13.00 18.06
C PRO A 80 -0.64 -13.29 16.62
N SER A 81 -1.60 -14.21 16.44
CA SER A 81 -2.08 -14.56 15.08
C SER A 81 -3.02 -13.49 14.54
N LEU A 82 -2.78 -13.08 13.31
CA LEU A 82 -3.70 -12.25 12.50
C LEU A 82 -4.39 -13.09 11.42
N ARG A 83 -4.23 -14.40 11.50
CA ARG A 83 -4.83 -15.39 10.61
C ARG A 83 -5.90 -16.17 11.39
N PRO A 84 -7.17 -16.17 10.96
CA PRO A 84 -8.24 -16.92 11.61
C PRO A 84 -7.91 -18.43 11.72
N VAL A 85 -8.33 -19.04 12.83
CA VAL A 85 -8.17 -20.49 13.03
C VAL A 85 -9.18 -21.26 12.17
N ASP A 86 -10.41 -20.79 12.10
CA ASP A 86 -11.44 -21.39 11.27
C ASP A 86 -11.09 -21.32 9.77
N PRO A 87 -11.14 -22.46 9.02
CA PRO A 87 -10.77 -22.48 7.61
C PRO A 87 -11.61 -21.58 6.72
N VAL A 88 -12.91 -21.42 7.02
CA VAL A 88 -13.82 -20.57 6.24
C VAL A 88 -13.48 -19.10 6.45
N ALA A 89 -13.29 -18.68 7.70
CA ALA A 89 -12.84 -17.33 8.03
C ALA A 89 -11.45 -17.05 7.44
N ARG A 90 -10.56 -18.03 7.43
CA ARG A 90 -9.24 -17.93 6.78
C ARG A 90 -9.34 -17.76 5.27
N ALA A 91 -10.25 -18.48 4.61
CA ALA A 91 -10.51 -18.28 3.18
C ALA A 91 -11.06 -16.88 2.90
N LYS A 92 -11.94 -16.37 3.75
CA LYS A 92 -12.46 -14.99 3.67
C LYS A 92 -11.36 -13.94 3.87
N GLN A 93 -10.45 -14.14 4.84
CA GLN A 93 -9.27 -13.30 5.05
C GLN A 93 -8.40 -13.22 3.80
N ARG A 94 -8.07 -14.39 3.19
CA ARG A 94 -7.28 -14.45 1.96
C ARG A 94 -7.98 -13.78 0.79
N HIS A 95 -9.28 -14.01 0.64
CA HIS A 95 -10.07 -13.34 -0.41
C HIS A 95 -9.90 -11.83 -0.35
N TRP A 96 -10.06 -11.20 0.82
CA TRP A 96 -9.92 -9.75 0.94
C TRP A 96 -8.47 -9.26 0.78
N SER A 97 -7.50 -10.08 1.14
CA SER A 97 -6.10 -9.78 0.83
C SER A 97 -5.86 -9.78 -0.69
N PHE A 98 -6.39 -10.75 -1.43
CA PHE A 98 -6.29 -10.78 -2.90
C PHE A 98 -7.05 -9.63 -3.56
N VAL A 99 -8.25 -9.32 -3.10
CA VAL A 99 -9.04 -8.18 -3.60
C VAL A 99 -8.26 -6.87 -3.43
N ALA A 100 -7.57 -6.68 -2.31
CA ALA A 100 -6.73 -5.50 -2.09
C ALA A 100 -5.57 -5.40 -3.09
N ASP A 101 -4.96 -6.52 -3.48
CA ASP A 101 -3.90 -6.55 -4.50
C ASP A 101 -4.47 -6.34 -5.90
N GLU A 102 -5.57 -7.01 -6.23
CA GLU A 102 -6.23 -6.92 -7.53
C GLU A 102 -6.73 -5.50 -7.84
N ILE A 103 -7.28 -4.78 -6.86
CA ILE A 103 -7.78 -3.41 -7.05
C ILE A 103 -6.67 -2.36 -7.01
N HIS A 104 -5.46 -2.72 -6.57
CA HIS A 104 -4.35 -1.80 -6.44
C HIS A 104 -4.00 -1.03 -7.72
N PRO A 105 -4.04 -1.60 -8.95
CA PRO A 105 -3.82 -0.84 -10.18
C PRO A 105 -4.79 0.34 -10.37
N SER A 106 -6.08 0.16 -10.06
CA SER A 106 -7.09 1.23 -10.11
C SER A 106 -6.77 2.32 -9.08
N LEU A 107 -6.42 1.94 -7.85
CA LEU A 107 -5.99 2.88 -6.81
C LEU A 107 -4.71 3.62 -7.21
N ALA A 108 -3.78 2.95 -7.86
CA ALA A 108 -2.57 3.58 -8.38
C ALA A 108 -2.88 4.62 -9.46
N ASN A 109 -3.78 4.34 -10.40
CA ASN A 109 -4.17 5.29 -11.45
C ASN A 109 -4.75 6.58 -10.86
N VAL A 110 -5.72 6.48 -9.94
CA VAL A 110 -6.31 7.67 -9.30
C VAL A 110 -5.30 8.41 -8.41
N THR A 111 -4.38 7.68 -7.73
CA THR A 111 -3.31 8.29 -6.94
C THR A 111 -2.31 9.03 -7.82
N TYR A 112 -1.87 8.40 -8.92
CA TYR A 112 -0.96 9.05 -9.88
C TYR A 112 -1.58 10.30 -10.47
N ASN A 113 -2.85 10.24 -10.87
CA ASN A 113 -3.55 11.40 -11.42
C ASN A 113 -3.64 12.55 -10.40
N ALA A 114 -4.05 12.26 -9.17
CA ALA A 114 -4.30 13.29 -8.16
C ALA A 114 -3.02 13.87 -7.54
N VAL A 115 -1.98 13.06 -7.38
CA VAL A 115 -0.80 13.41 -6.57
C VAL A 115 0.48 13.44 -7.40
N VAL A 116 0.78 12.34 -8.15
CA VAL A 116 2.10 12.13 -8.74
C VAL A 116 2.28 12.91 -10.04
N ALA A 117 1.21 13.04 -10.85
CA ALA A 117 1.26 13.71 -12.14
C ALA A 117 1.68 15.18 -12.06
N LYS A 118 1.29 15.88 -10.98
CA LYS A 118 1.71 17.27 -10.75
C LYS A 118 3.24 17.42 -10.83
N ARG A 119 3.96 16.53 -10.17
CA ARG A 119 5.41 16.53 -10.16
C ARG A 119 6.00 15.99 -11.46
N ASN A 120 5.47 14.86 -11.93
CA ASN A 120 6.05 14.20 -13.09
C ASN A 120 6.01 15.06 -14.35
N LYS A 121 5.00 15.92 -14.48
CA LYS A 121 4.91 16.92 -15.56
C LYS A 121 5.98 18.03 -15.52
N THR A 122 6.68 18.18 -14.41
CA THR A 122 7.78 19.16 -14.31
C THR A 122 9.15 18.55 -14.64
N ILE A 123 9.22 17.23 -14.87
CA ILE A 123 10.44 16.54 -15.24
C ILE A 123 10.64 16.70 -16.75
N ASP A 124 11.85 17.04 -17.17
CA ASP A 124 12.18 17.16 -18.58
C ASP A 124 12.08 15.81 -19.32
N ARG A 125 11.90 15.85 -20.62
CA ARG A 125 11.63 14.69 -21.45
C ARG A 125 12.77 13.66 -21.44
N GLU A 126 14.03 14.11 -21.39
CA GLU A 126 15.20 13.24 -21.38
C GLU A 126 15.28 12.46 -20.08
N THR A 127 15.12 13.16 -18.96
CA THR A 127 15.05 12.55 -17.63
C THR A 127 13.89 11.58 -17.49
N VAL A 128 12.69 11.90 -18.03
CA VAL A 128 11.55 10.97 -18.05
C VAL A 128 11.91 9.70 -18.83
N ALA A 129 12.54 9.81 -19.99
CA ALA A 129 12.94 8.64 -20.77
C ALA A 129 13.98 7.78 -20.03
N ALA A 130 14.98 8.41 -19.41
CA ALA A 130 16.00 7.72 -18.61
C ALA A 130 15.43 6.97 -17.40
N ILE A 131 14.49 7.57 -16.69
CA ILE A 131 13.79 6.93 -15.56
C ILE A 131 12.95 5.75 -16.07
N ALA A 132 12.16 5.95 -17.13
CA ALA A 132 11.31 4.92 -17.71
C ALA A 132 12.11 3.69 -18.18
N ALA A 133 13.28 3.92 -18.78
CA ALA A 133 14.17 2.85 -19.23
C ALA A 133 14.67 1.94 -18.07
N ARG A 134 14.75 2.47 -16.85
CA ARG A 134 15.14 1.72 -15.65
C ARG A 134 13.97 0.95 -15.02
N MET A 135 12.72 1.23 -15.38
CA MET A 135 11.54 0.57 -14.80
C MET A 135 11.36 -0.81 -15.43
N PRO A 136 11.49 -1.90 -14.66
CA PRO A 136 11.41 -3.26 -15.21
C PRO A 136 9.98 -3.68 -15.55
N VAL A 137 8.98 -3.23 -14.78
CA VAL A 137 7.57 -3.65 -14.93
C VAL A 137 6.86 -2.77 -15.96
N PRO A 138 6.39 -3.35 -17.11
CA PRO A 138 5.83 -2.59 -18.23
C PRO A 138 4.65 -1.69 -17.85
N GLU A 139 3.68 -2.21 -17.08
CA GLU A 139 2.47 -1.47 -16.69
C GLU A 139 2.78 -0.28 -15.77
N ARG A 140 3.84 -0.40 -14.96
CA ARG A 140 4.31 0.69 -14.09
C ARG A 140 5.04 1.76 -14.89
N ARG A 141 5.84 1.32 -15.87
CA ARG A 141 6.53 2.21 -16.82
C ARG A 141 5.52 3.01 -17.63
N GLU A 142 4.50 2.35 -18.15
CA GLU A 142 3.43 3.02 -18.89
C GLU A 142 2.70 4.04 -18.02
N ARG A 143 2.31 3.65 -16.79
CA ARG A 143 1.68 4.58 -15.83
C ARG A 143 2.55 5.79 -15.54
N PHE A 144 3.85 5.59 -15.37
CA PHE A 144 4.80 6.69 -15.17
C PHE A 144 4.86 7.62 -16.39
N LEU A 145 5.02 7.07 -17.60
CA LEU A 145 5.07 7.83 -18.85
C LEU A 145 3.77 8.61 -19.09
N ARG A 146 2.62 8.00 -18.84
CA ARG A 146 1.32 8.69 -18.92
C ARG A 146 1.25 9.86 -17.93
N SER A 147 1.68 9.67 -16.69
CA SER A 147 1.65 10.71 -15.67
C SER A 147 2.59 11.89 -15.95
N ALA A 148 3.71 11.65 -16.64
CA ALA A 148 4.67 12.67 -17.07
C ALA A 148 4.27 13.37 -18.39
N GLY A 149 3.44 12.73 -19.22
CA GLY A 149 2.98 13.21 -20.51
C GLY A 149 1.53 13.71 -20.50
N ALA A 150 0.71 13.13 -21.37
CA ALA A 150 -0.69 13.53 -21.59
C ALA A 150 -1.58 13.39 -20.33
N GLY A 151 -1.17 12.55 -19.37
CA GLY A 151 -1.96 12.25 -18.17
C GLY A 151 -2.95 11.10 -18.40
N PHE A 152 -3.88 10.97 -17.46
CA PHE A 152 -4.97 10.00 -17.52
C PHE A 152 -6.20 10.68 -18.10
N SER A 153 -6.92 10.00 -19.00
CA SER A 153 -8.19 10.52 -19.50
C SER A 153 -9.25 10.53 -18.40
N ALA A 154 -10.29 11.36 -18.57
CA ALA A 154 -11.43 11.36 -17.66
C ALA A 154 -12.10 9.99 -17.60
N HIS A 155 -12.13 9.25 -18.72
CA HIS A 155 -12.66 7.91 -18.81
C HIS A 155 -11.84 6.92 -17.96
N ASP A 156 -10.50 6.90 -18.08
CA ASP A 156 -9.64 6.01 -17.27
C ASP A 156 -9.84 6.22 -15.77
N ILE A 157 -9.99 7.48 -15.36
CA ILE A 157 -10.17 7.84 -13.95
C ILE A 157 -11.58 7.47 -13.47
N SER A 158 -12.62 7.66 -14.31
CA SER A 158 -13.98 7.23 -13.99
C SER A 158 -14.04 5.73 -13.80
N GLU A 159 -13.54 4.97 -14.76
CA GLU A 159 -13.49 3.49 -14.68
C GLU A 159 -12.73 2.99 -13.44
N ALA A 160 -11.60 3.61 -13.12
CA ALA A 160 -10.85 3.26 -11.92
C ALA A 160 -11.65 3.51 -10.64
N TRP A 161 -12.38 4.63 -10.57
CA TRP A 161 -13.25 4.93 -9.43
C TRP A 161 -14.47 4.01 -9.36
N GLU A 162 -15.06 3.63 -10.48
CA GLU A 162 -16.18 2.68 -10.53
C GLU A 162 -15.77 1.31 -9.97
N ARG A 163 -14.60 0.81 -10.35
CA ARG A 163 -14.04 -0.44 -9.82
C ARG A 163 -13.75 -0.35 -8.31
N LEU A 164 -13.12 0.74 -7.88
CA LEU A 164 -12.86 1.00 -6.45
C LEU A 164 -14.17 1.06 -5.68
N ASP A 165 -15.15 1.78 -6.18
CA ASP A 165 -16.44 1.94 -5.53
C ASP A 165 -17.22 0.63 -5.41
N PHE A 166 -17.19 -0.20 -6.44
CA PHE A 166 -17.77 -1.54 -6.42
C PHE A 166 -17.13 -2.39 -5.31
N VAL A 167 -15.80 -2.43 -5.23
CA VAL A 167 -15.07 -3.17 -4.19
C VAL A 167 -15.36 -2.63 -2.79
N LEU A 168 -15.42 -1.31 -2.61
CA LEU A 168 -15.77 -0.70 -1.33
C LEU A 168 -17.20 -1.06 -0.89
N GLY A 169 -18.14 -1.19 -1.83
CA GLY A 169 -19.49 -1.68 -1.57
C GLY A 169 -19.48 -3.11 -1.06
N GLN A 170 -18.86 -4.02 -1.81
CA GLN A 170 -18.74 -5.42 -1.41
C GLN A 170 -18.04 -5.60 -0.06
N PHE A 171 -16.98 -4.82 0.20
CA PHE A 171 -16.28 -4.88 1.48
C PHE A 171 -17.16 -4.37 2.63
N SER A 172 -17.91 -3.29 2.43
CA SER A 172 -18.90 -2.77 3.39
C SER A 172 -19.94 -3.81 3.76
N ASP A 173 -20.49 -4.53 2.75
CA ASP A 173 -21.48 -5.60 2.97
C ASP A 173 -20.86 -6.77 3.75
N ALA A 174 -19.60 -7.12 3.47
CA ALA A 174 -18.88 -8.18 4.14
C ALA A 174 -18.57 -7.90 5.62
N LEU A 175 -18.61 -6.63 6.04
CA LEU A 175 -18.44 -6.21 7.44
C LEU A 175 -19.70 -6.34 8.29
N THR A 176 -20.88 -6.52 7.68
CA THR A 176 -22.17 -6.52 8.38
C THR A 176 -22.27 -7.54 9.53
N PRO A 177 -21.68 -8.76 9.44
CA PRO A 177 -21.79 -9.75 10.51
C PRO A 177 -20.92 -9.49 11.75
N GLY A 178 -20.00 -8.53 11.72
CA GLY A 178 -19.06 -8.33 12.84
C GLY A 178 -18.25 -7.04 12.76
N PRO A 179 -17.42 -6.75 13.79
CA PRO A 179 -16.58 -5.56 13.79
C PRO A 179 -15.47 -5.58 12.74
N TRP A 180 -15.03 -6.78 12.30
CA TRP A 180 -13.96 -7.00 11.36
C TRP A 180 -14.39 -7.92 10.21
N VAL A 181 -13.64 -7.93 9.14
CA VAL A 181 -14.05 -8.66 7.94
C VAL A 181 -14.18 -10.17 8.16
N CYS A 182 -13.47 -10.73 9.12
CA CYS A 182 -13.56 -12.15 9.49
C CYS A 182 -14.39 -12.42 10.75
N GLY A 183 -15.13 -11.45 11.26
CA GLY A 183 -15.96 -11.57 12.46
C GLY A 183 -15.42 -10.80 13.65
N ALA A 184 -15.14 -11.48 14.77
CA ALA A 184 -14.72 -10.84 16.03
C ALA A 184 -13.26 -10.37 16.00
N ASP A 185 -12.39 -11.05 15.27
CA ASP A 185 -10.95 -10.84 15.31
C ASP A 185 -10.43 -10.04 14.11
N TYR A 186 -9.54 -9.09 14.38
CA TYR A 186 -8.81 -8.34 13.37
C TYR A 186 -7.85 -9.26 12.62
N SER A 187 -7.81 -9.14 11.30
CA SER A 187 -7.08 -10.08 10.45
C SER A 187 -6.23 -9.41 9.39
N LEU A 188 -5.41 -10.20 8.68
CA LEU A 188 -4.67 -9.72 7.50
C LEU A 188 -5.58 -9.15 6.41
N GLY A 189 -6.83 -9.61 6.30
CA GLY A 189 -7.82 -9.05 5.38
C GLY A 189 -8.17 -7.60 5.71
N ASP A 190 -8.31 -7.29 7.02
CA ASP A 190 -8.54 -5.92 7.49
C ASP A 190 -7.32 -5.04 7.24
N ILE A 191 -6.10 -5.55 7.50
CA ILE A 191 -4.84 -4.83 7.24
C ILE A 191 -4.71 -4.49 5.76
N ALA A 192 -4.98 -5.46 4.88
CA ALA A 192 -4.87 -5.28 3.44
C ALA A 192 -5.85 -4.21 2.94
N MET A 193 -7.12 -4.29 3.37
CA MET A 193 -8.16 -3.36 2.96
C MET A 193 -8.02 -1.98 3.61
N LEU A 194 -7.46 -1.86 4.81
CA LEU A 194 -7.29 -0.57 5.48
C LEU A 194 -6.45 0.40 4.65
N ALA A 195 -5.36 -0.08 4.05
CA ALA A 195 -4.51 0.75 3.21
C ALA A 195 -5.23 1.25 1.94
N ILE A 196 -6.13 0.41 1.37
CA ILE A 196 -6.96 0.75 0.21
C ILE A 196 -8.04 1.76 0.58
N VAL A 197 -8.86 1.43 1.58
CA VAL A 197 -9.98 2.27 2.05
C VAL A 197 -9.49 3.63 2.53
N GLY A 198 -8.39 3.64 3.29
CA GLY A 198 -7.76 4.88 3.77
C GLY A 198 -7.32 5.78 2.60
N ARG A 199 -6.71 5.21 1.56
CA ARG A 199 -6.32 5.99 0.38
C ARG A 199 -7.53 6.50 -0.41
N CYS A 200 -8.58 5.69 -0.56
CA CYS A 200 -9.82 6.13 -1.19
C CYS A 200 -10.44 7.32 -0.43
N ARG A 201 -10.53 7.22 0.91
CA ARG A 201 -11.01 8.33 1.74
C ARG A 201 -10.18 9.60 1.54
N ASP A 202 -8.85 9.50 1.50
CA ASP A 202 -7.97 10.66 1.37
C ASP A 202 -8.10 11.35 0.00
N LEU A 203 -8.42 10.60 -1.05
CA LEU A 203 -8.57 11.11 -2.42
C LEU A 203 -10.01 11.55 -2.74
N LYS A 204 -11.00 10.86 -2.19
CA LYS A 204 -12.43 11.04 -2.48
C LYS A 204 -13.26 10.65 -1.25
N PRO A 205 -13.37 11.53 -0.22
CA PRO A 205 -13.96 11.22 1.09
C PRO A 205 -15.38 10.63 1.04
N GLU A 206 -16.19 11.06 0.09
CA GLU A 206 -17.56 10.62 -0.07
C GLU A 206 -17.70 9.13 -0.40
N THR A 207 -16.66 8.49 -0.93
CA THR A 207 -16.67 7.04 -1.22
C THR A 207 -16.81 6.20 0.05
N VAL A 208 -16.29 6.70 1.17
CA VAL A 208 -16.40 6.07 2.49
C VAL A 208 -17.60 6.64 3.25
N ALA A 209 -17.77 7.98 3.27
CA ALA A 209 -18.79 8.66 4.08
C ALA A 209 -20.23 8.20 3.77
N ARG A 210 -20.52 7.82 2.53
CA ARG A 210 -21.85 7.30 2.14
C ARG A 210 -22.13 5.85 2.56
N ARG A 211 -21.17 5.18 3.21
CA ARG A 211 -21.25 3.80 3.70
C ARG A 211 -21.00 3.75 5.20
N PRO A 212 -22.03 3.90 6.04
CA PRO A 212 -21.87 3.99 7.49
C PRO A 212 -21.07 2.83 8.08
N VAL A 213 -21.34 1.58 7.68
CA VAL A 213 -20.63 0.38 8.16
C VAL A 213 -19.13 0.45 7.85
N LEU A 214 -18.78 0.89 6.63
CA LEU A 214 -17.38 1.06 6.22
C LEU A 214 -16.71 2.21 6.97
N ALA A 215 -17.42 3.32 7.19
CA ALA A 215 -16.92 4.46 7.94
C ALA A 215 -16.63 4.10 9.40
N ASP A 216 -17.51 3.34 10.04
CA ASP A 216 -17.34 2.84 11.41
C ASP A 216 -16.19 1.84 11.50
N TRP A 217 -16.06 0.91 10.55
CA TRP A 217 -14.91 0.01 10.48
C TRP A 217 -13.59 0.77 10.31
N LEU A 218 -13.57 1.78 9.43
CA LEU A 218 -12.38 2.61 9.23
C LEU A 218 -12.01 3.36 10.50
N ALA A 219 -12.99 3.95 11.20
CA ALA A 219 -12.76 4.64 12.46
C ALA A 219 -12.17 3.71 13.53
N ARG A 220 -12.74 2.51 13.69
CA ARG A 220 -12.19 1.48 14.61
C ARG A 220 -10.78 1.05 14.22
N SER A 221 -10.53 0.86 12.93
CA SER A 221 -9.20 0.49 12.44
C SER A 221 -8.16 1.57 12.74
N LEU A 222 -8.49 2.83 12.49
CA LEU A 222 -7.61 3.97 12.74
C LEU A 222 -7.38 4.22 14.25
N ALA A 223 -8.27 3.78 15.12
CA ALA A 223 -8.12 3.87 16.58
C ALA A 223 -7.17 2.80 17.15
N ARG A 224 -6.77 1.78 16.37
CA ARG A 224 -5.83 0.75 16.83
C ARG A 224 -4.44 1.34 17.08
N PRO A 225 -3.80 1.06 18.23
CA PRO A 225 -2.47 1.60 18.53
C PRO A 225 -1.42 1.27 17.47
N ALA A 226 -1.43 0.06 16.91
CA ALA A 226 -0.51 -0.36 15.86
C ALA A 226 -0.71 0.45 14.56
N VAL A 227 -1.96 0.79 14.22
CA VAL A 227 -2.26 1.64 13.05
C VAL A 227 -1.77 3.06 13.29
N GLN A 228 -2.05 3.63 14.46
CA GLN A 228 -1.58 4.97 14.82
C GLN A 228 -0.06 5.06 14.76
N ASN A 229 0.64 4.09 15.36
CA ASN A 229 2.10 4.00 15.29
C ASN A 229 2.59 3.91 13.84
N THR A 230 2.06 2.97 13.06
CA THR A 230 2.47 2.74 11.66
C THR A 230 2.29 3.98 10.79
N TYR A 231 1.19 4.72 10.98
CA TYR A 231 0.87 5.86 10.13
C TYR A 231 1.61 7.13 10.55
N ALA A 232 1.95 7.27 11.85
CA ALA A 232 2.79 8.33 12.36
C ALA A 232 4.26 8.13 11.93
N THR A 233 4.87 7.01 12.29
CA THR A 233 6.30 6.76 12.08
C THR A 233 6.71 6.70 10.61
N GLY A 234 5.82 6.26 9.72
CA GLY A 234 6.08 6.26 8.28
C GLY A 234 6.20 7.65 7.65
N THR A 235 5.80 8.69 8.37
CA THR A 235 5.94 10.08 7.97
C THR A 235 7.16 10.74 8.60
N GLU A 236 7.65 10.24 9.74
CA GLU A 236 8.81 10.77 10.44
C GLU A 236 10.11 10.49 9.70
N GLU A 237 10.25 9.32 9.08
CA GLU A 237 11.39 8.96 8.23
C GLU A 237 11.47 9.81 6.94
N ALA A 238 10.43 10.58 6.67
CA ALA A 238 10.35 11.53 5.60
C ALA A 238 9.64 12.80 6.12
N PRO A 239 10.29 13.57 6.99
CA PRO A 239 9.66 14.64 7.76
C PRO A 239 9.02 15.75 6.92
N HIS A 240 9.31 15.81 5.64
CA HIS A 240 8.76 16.78 4.70
C HIS A 240 7.56 16.27 3.91
N ARG A 241 6.94 15.15 4.34
CA ARG A 241 5.84 14.49 3.62
C ARG A 241 4.57 14.54 4.44
N PRO A 242 3.71 15.51 4.19
CA PRO A 242 2.33 15.40 4.67
C PRO A 242 1.70 14.14 4.09
N SER A 243 0.75 13.57 4.83
CA SER A 243 0.05 12.35 4.43
C SER A 243 -0.36 12.40 2.94
N GLY A 244 0.17 11.50 2.15
CA GLY A 244 -0.15 11.38 0.73
C GLY A 244 0.71 12.19 -0.23
N ILE A 245 1.51 13.16 0.21
CA ILE A 245 2.40 13.95 -0.66
C ILE A 245 3.84 13.66 -0.28
N ILE A 246 4.56 13.05 -1.20
CA ILE A 246 5.98 12.79 -1.04
C ILE A 246 6.73 14.04 -1.47
N LYS A 247 7.48 14.67 -0.56
CA LYS A 247 8.46 15.70 -0.92
C LYS A 247 9.84 15.04 -1.06
N LEU A 248 10.64 15.48 -2.02
CA LEU A 248 12.04 15.07 -2.09
C LEU A 248 12.73 15.48 -0.80
N ARG A 249 13.46 14.57 -0.19
CA ARG A 249 14.50 14.94 0.74
C ARG A 249 15.58 15.66 -0.06
N ALA A 250 16.05 16.80 0.41
CA ALA A 250 17.33 17.30 -0.08
C ALA A 250 18.35 16.18 0.13
N ALA A 251 19.13 15.88 -0.88
CA ALA A 251 20.26 14.97 -0.72
C ALA A 251 21.18 15.59 0.33
N ASP A 252 21.37 14.91 1.46
CA ASP A 252 22.43 15.19 2.42
C ASP A 252 23.74 14.70 1.83
#